data_e565776a396ee8d29200dc704e4049a6
#
_entry.id   e565776a396ee8d29200dc704e4049a6
#
_cell.length_a   1.000
_cell.length_b   1.000
_cell.length_c   1.000
_cell.angle_alpha   90.00
_cell.angle_beta   90.00
_cell.angle_gamma   90.00
#
_symmetry.space_group_name_H-M   'P 1'
#
loop_
_entity.id
_entity.type
_entity.pdbx_description
1 polymer ?
#
loop_
_entity_poly.entity_id
_entity_poly.type
_entity_poly.pdbx_seq_one_letter_code
_entity_poly.pdbx_strand_id
1 'polypeptide(L)'
;MSEREGHGIDAPDPAYRRLPTEGPHSPALGGALITWVEPMPEHVVGYNRWYEDDHMITGAMSMPWMFSCRRFVAPRWLQHLRAPADSRVAVPLEAGKYIGLYWVNEGRIDDHLQWSLGANYRLHEDGRGSYRGRGFDPTEERRHVFTAFHDYRGAFYRDAEVPRDIHTLAQPYEGLVVELVDADPAPGREALHDWLESEHLPRMVGGRVAVSLRFDPRPLPPDKLGHVREPEAVDRRITLLHFLECDPRSVWAERF
;
A
#
# COMPACT_ATOMS: atom_id res chain seq x y z
N MET A 1 -21.99 -26.25 44.07
CA MET A 1 -20.76 -26.20 43.27
C MET A 1 -21.19 -26.50 41.84
N SER A 2 -21.32 -25.48 41.01
CA SER A 2 -21.70 -25.65 39.63
C SER A 2 -20.42 -26.07 38.87
N GLU A 3 -20.46 -27.28 38.32
CA GLU A 3 -19.47 -27.70 37.32
C GLU A 3 -19.50 -26.70 36.18
N ARG A 4 -18.43 -25.96 36.02
CA ARG A 4 -18.21 -25.22 34.76
C ARG A 4 -17.98 -26.31 33.71
N GLU A 5 -18.98 -26.52 32.86
CA GLU A 5 -18.77 -27.20 31.60
C GLU A 5 -17.57 -26.51 30.92
N GLY A 6 -16.45 -27.21 30.87
CA GLY A 6 -15.29 -26.75 30.17
C GLY A 6 -15.71 -26.60 28.73
N HIS A 7 -15.61 -25.39 28.20
CA HIS A 7 -15.61 -25.22 26.76
C HIS A 7 -14.47 -26.11 26.26
N GLY A 8 -14.82 -27.27 25.70
CA GLY A 8 -13.87 -28.19 25.12
C GLY A 8 -13.18 -27.45 23.96
N ILE A 9 -12.06 -26.85 24.30
CA ILE A 9 -11.08 -26.54 23.25
C ILE A 9 -10.55 -27.92 22.89
N ASP A 10 -11.09 -28.47 21.81
CA ASP A 10 -10.54 -29.67 21.20
C ASP A 10 -9.02 -29.51 21.11
N ALA A 11 -8.31 -30.65 21.19
CA ALA A 11 -6.86 -30.64 21.15
C ALA A 11 -6.40 -29.66 20.06
N PRO A 12 -5.53 -28.69 20.36
CA PRO A 12 -5.21 -27.64 19.42
C PRO A 12 -4.79 -28.22 18.06
N ASP A 13 -5.38 -27.68 17.01
CA ASP A 13 -5.07 -28.05 15.62
C ASP A 13 -3.56 -28.30 15.48
N PRO A 14 -3.13 -29.40 14.86
CA PRO A 14 -1.72 -29.67 14.61
C PRO A 14 -1.00 -28.49 13.96
N ALA A 15 -1.69 -27.70 13.12
CA ALA A 15 -1.18 -26.45 12.58
C ALA A 15 -0.83 -25.45 13.70
N TYR A 16 -1.68 -25.30 14.71
CA TYR A 16 -1.45 -24.39 15.83
C TYR A 16 -0.19 -24.76 16.64
N ARG A 17 0.13 -26.04 16.75
CA ARG A 17 1.34 -26.51 17.44
C ARG A 17 2.63 -26.18 16.70
N ARG A 18 2.55 -25.92 15.39
CA ARG A 18 3.70 -25.55 14.54
C ARG A 18 3.98 -24.05 14.52
N LEU A 19 3.09 -23.20 15.08
CA LEU A 19 3.24 -21.75 15.07
C LEU A 19 4.60 -21.23 15.53
N PRO A 20 5.23 -21.81 16.58
CA PRO A 20 6.54 -21.35 17.03
C PRO A 20 7.67 -21.55 16.00
N THR A 21 7.51 -22.46 15.06
CA THR A 21 8.55 -22.84 14.09
C THR A 21 8.20 -22.49 12.66
N GLU A 22 6.92 -22.54 12.29
CA GLU A 22 6.49 -22.34 10.90
C GLU A 22 5.63 -21.09 10.71
N GLY A 23 5.04 -20.58 11.82
CA GLY A 23 4.07 -19.49 11.77
C GLY A 23 2.77 -19.84 11.05
N PRO A 24 1.65 -19.19 11.40
CA PRO A 24 0.34 -19.52 10.82
C PRO A 24 0.16 -18.99 9.41
N HIS A 25 0.85 -17.93 9.05
CA HIS A 25 0.54 -17.14 7.86
C HIS A 25 1.75 -16.80 7.01
N SER A 26 2.92 -17.36 7.28
CA SER A 26 4.14 -16.97 6.54
C SER A 26 4.07 -15.48 6.13
N PRO A 27 4.37 -14.54 7.03
CA PRO A 27 4.10 -13.11 6.81
C PRO A 27 5.05 -12.47 5.78
N ALA A 28 5.43 -13.25 4.77
CA ALA A 28 6.22 -12.76 3.65
C ALA A 28 5.37 -11.85 2.77
N LEU A 29 5.97 -10.76 2.34
CA LEU A 29 5.34 -9.80 1.43
C LEU A 29 5.25 -10.39 0.02
N GLY A 30 4.06 -10.50 -0.53
CA GLY A 30 3.81 -10.94 -1.91
C GLY A 30 3.29 -9.85 -2.82
N GLY A 31 2.62 -8.86 -2.25
CA GLY A 31 2.07 -7.75 -3.00
C GLY A 31 1.53 -6.64 -2.13
N ALA A 32 1.02 -5.60 -2.78
CA ALA A 32 0.44 -4.46 -2.09
C ALA A 32 -0.74 -3.86 -2.86
N LEU A 33 -1.71 -3.31 -2.14
CA LEU A 33 -2.60 -2.30 -2.69
C LEU A 33 -2.05 -0.93 -2.29
N ILE A 34 -1.77 -0.09 -3.26
CA ILE A 34 -1.29 1.28 -3.06
C ILE A 34 -2.35 2.24 -3.59
N THR A 35 -2.80 3.16 -2.73
CA THR A 35 -3.85 4.12 -3.07
C THR A 35 -3.40 5.55 -2.78
N TRP A 36 -3.55 6.46 -3.75
CA TRP A 36 -3.40 7.89 -3.55
C TRP A 36 -4.74 8.56 -3.69
N VAL A 37 -5.14 9.26 -2.64
CA VAL A 37 -6.46 9.86 -2.55
C VAL A 37 -6.36 11.33 -2.19
N GLU A 38 -7.16 12.14 -2.89
CA GLU A 38 -7.38 13.55 -2.60
C GLU A 38 -8.83 13.76 -2.17
N PRO A 39 -9.12 14.02 -0.89
CA PRO A 39 -10.45 14.44 -0.47
C PRO A 39 -10.74 15.84 -0.99
N MET A 40 -12.00 16.12 -1.32
CA MET A 40 -12.44 17.48 -1.60
C MET A 40 -12.27 18.34 -0.33
N PRO A 41 -11.90 19.62 -0.45
CA PRO A 41 -11.55 20.45 0.70
C PRO A 41 -12.58 20.46 1.83
N GLU A 42 -13.87 20.52 1.49
CA GLU A 42 -14.99 20.52 2.41
C GLU A 42 -15.25 19.15 3.07
N HIS A 43 -14.67 18.09 2.52
CA HIS A 43 -14.89 16.72 2.99
C HIS A 43 -13.69 16.13 3.75
N VAL A 44 -12.59 16.86 3.90
CA VAL A 44 -11.34 16.36 4.51
C VAL A 44 -11.56 15.78 5.90
N VAL A 45 -12.35 16.45 6.75
CA VAL A 45 -12.58 15.99 8.13
C VAL A 45 -13.42 14.71 8.13
N GLY A 46 -14.54 14.68 7.39
CA GLY A 46 -15.39 13.50 7.29
C GLY A 46 -14.65 12.30 6.70
N TYR A 47 -13.87 12.53 5.64
CA TYR A 47 -13.04 11.51 5.01
C TYR A 47 -12.01 10.91 6.00
N ASN A 48 -11.32 11.74 6.78
CA ASN A 48 -10.33 11.24 7.75
C ASN A 48 -10.99 10.44 8.86
N ARG A 49 -12.13 10.91 9.40
CA ARG A 49 -12.88 10.18 10.43
C ARG A 49 -13.34 8.82 9.91
N TRP A 50 -13.96 8.78 8.73
CA TRP A 50 -14.38 7.54 8.09
C TRP A 50 -13.21 6.58 7.86
N TYR A 51 -12.09 7.11 7.41
CA TYR A 51 -10.91 6.30 7.11
C TYR A 51 -10.32 5.67 8.38
N GLU A 52 -10.24 6.42 9.47
CA GLU A 52 -9.67 6.00 10.75
C GLU A 52 -10.64 5.15 11.58
N ASP A 53 -11.91 5.55 11.63
CA ASP A 53 -12.91 4.92 12.48
C ASP A 53 -13.47 3.61 11.87
N ASP A 54 -13.48 3.49 10.53
CA ASP A 54 -14.06 2.34 9.84
C ASP A 54 -13.17 1.76 8.74
N HIS A 55 -12.88 2.52 7.68
CA HIS A 55 -12.41 1.97 6.42
C HIS A 55 -11.06 1.25 6.51
N MET A 56 -10.09 1.83 7.22
CA MET A 56 -8.76 1.26 7.32
C MET A 56 -8.75 -0.04 8.13
N ILE A 57 -9.40 -0.06 9.27
CA ILE A 57 -9.34 -1.18 10.21
C ILE A 57 -10.44 -2.20 9.92
N THR A 58 -11.70 -1.79 9.99
CA THR A 58 -12.84 -2.71 9.87
C THR A 58 -13.25 -2.98 8.42
N GLY A 59 -12.87 -2.12 7.50
CA GLY A 59 -13.02 -2.32 6.07
C GLY A 59 -11.86 -3.12 5.49
N ALA A 60 -10.69 -2.48 5.38
CA ALA A 60 -9.55 -3.04 4.67
C ALA A 60 -8.81 -4.13 5.44
N MET A 61 -8.45 -3.91 6.71
CA MET A 61 -7.69 -4.89 7.50
C MET A 61 -8.48 -6.13 7.91
N SER A 62 -9.80 -6.13 7.75
CA SER A 62 -10.63 -7.34 7.88
C SER A 62 -10.59 -8.24 6.64
N MET A 63 -9.97 -7.78 5.56
CA MET A 63 -9.83 -8.55 4.33
C MET A 63 -8.81 -9.68 4.48
N PRO A 64 -9.08 -10.88 3.92
CA PRO A 64 -8.17 -12.01 4.02
C PRO A 64 -6.81 -11.71 3.39
N TRP A 65 -5.77 -12.32 3.97
CA TRP A 65 -4.38 -12.24 3.50
C TRP A 65 -3.73 -10.87 3.55
N MET A 66 -4.38 -9.87 4.13
CA MET A 66 -3.80 -8.58 4.41
C MET A 66 -3.23 -8.59 5.83
N PHE A 67 -1.93 -8.39 5.97
CA PHE A 67 -1.26 -8.55 7.27
C PHE A 67 -0.83 -7.23 7.92
N SER A 68 -0.78 -6.16 7.15
CA SER A 68 -0.45 -4.82 7.67
C SER A 68 -0.98 -3.74 6.75
N CYS A 69 -1.24 -2.57 7.31
CA CYS A 69 -1.53 -1.38 6.53
C CYS A 69 -0.95 -0.13 7.20
N ARG A 70 -0.72 0.89 6.38
CA ARG A 70 -0.26 2.19 6.86
C ARG A 70 -0.73 3.30 5.95
N ARG A 71 -1.05 4.45 6.54
CA ARG A 71 -1.39 5.65 5.80
C ARG A 71 -0.35 6.74 6.03
N PHE A 72 0.10 7.36 4.95
CA PHE A 72 0.97 8.52 4.98
C PHE A 72 0.23 9.75 4.47
N VAL A 73 0.61 10.91 4.99
CA VAL A 73 0.04 12.21 4.62
C VAL A 73 1.16 13.07 4.06
N ALA A 74 0.94 13.64 2.87
CA ALA A 74 1.82 14.63 2.28
C ALA A 74 1.26 16.03 2.55
N PRO A 75 1.75 16.77 3.56
CA PRO A 75 1.41 18.17 3.74
C PRO A 75 1.90 19.01 2.54
N ARG A 76 1.38 20.24 2.42
CA ARG A 76 1.66 21.10 1.26
C ARG A 76 3.17 21.23 0.94
N TRP A 77 3.99 21.37 1.97
CA TRP A 77 5.45 21.49 1.79
C TRP A 77 6.15 20.23 1.28
N LEU A 78 5.58 19.03 1.46
CA LEU A 78 6.05 17.80 0.82
C LEU A 78 5.51 17.68 -0.61
N GLN A 79 4.28 18.11 -0.84
CA GLN A 79 3.70 18.10 -2.19
C GLN A 79 4.50 18.98 -3.16
N HIS A 80 5.07 20.10 -2.69
CA HIS A 80 5.90 20.99 -3.50
C HIS A 80 7.26 20.39 -3.90
N LEU A 81 7.68 19.30 -3.30
CA LEU A 81 8.90 18.58 -3.70
C LEU A 81 8.69 17.67 -4.90
N ARG A 82 7.44 17.40 -5.26
CA ARG A 82 7.12 16.44 -6.32
C ARG A 82 7.67 16.87 -7.67
N ALA A 83 8.18 15.90 -8.42
CA ALA A 83 8.76 16.07 -9.74
C ALA A 83 8.42 14.85 -10.62
N PRO A 84 8.50 14.94 -11.93
CA PRO A 84 8.65 16.18 -12.71
C PRO A 84 7.36 17.01 -12.73
N ALA A 85 7.47 18.29 -13.08
CA ALA A 85 6.33 19.22 -13.08
C ALA A 85 5.23 18.86 -14.10
N ASP A 86 5.57 18.12 -15.13
CA ASP A 86 4.66 17.63 -16.18
C ASP A 86 4.14 16.21 -15.94
N SER A 87 4.32 15.68 -14.72
CA SER A 87 3.81 14.35 -14.36
C SER A 87 2.30 14.24 -14.59
N ARG A 88 1.89 13.14 -15.22
CA ARG A 88 0.48 12.84 -15.51
C ARG A 88 -0.20 12.01 -14.42
N VAL A 89 0.54 11.52 -13.45
CA VAL A 89 0.00 10.68 -12.37
C VAL A 89 -0.91 11.51 -11.47
N ALA A 90 -0.41 12.65 -11.01
CA ALA A 90 -1.19 13.61 -10.23
C ALA A 90 -1.41 14.88 -11.04
N VAL A 91 -2.68 15.26 -11.23
CA VAL A 91 -3.06 16.50 -11.94
C VAL A 91 -4.13 17.21 -11.10
N PRO A 92 -3.81 18.38 -10.52
CA PRO A 92 -2.49 19.03 -10.48
C PRO A 92 -1.44 18.19 -9.72
N LEU A 93 -0.17 18.54 -9.86
CA LEU A 93 0.95 17.79 -9.27
C LEU A 93 0.84 17.61 -7.73
N GLU A 94 0.20 18.56 -7.06
CA GLU A 94 -0.07 18.52 -5.62
C GLU A 94 -1.22 17.59 -5.22
N ALA A 95 -1.99 17.06 -6.16
CA ALA A 95 -3.08 16.15 -5.83
C ALA A 95 -2.59 14.82 -5.24
N GLY A 96 -3.42 14.17 -4.44
CA GLY A 96 -3.06 12.92 -3.75
C GLY A 96 -2.33 13.20 -2.43
N LYS A 97 -3.04 13.80 -1.50
CA LYS A 97 -2.54 14.16 -0.18
C LYS A 97 -2.32 12.95 0.72
N TYR A 98 -3.12 11.90 0.54
CA TYR A 98 -3.11 10.69 1.37
C TYR A 98 -2.68 9.50 0.56
N ILE A 99 -1.72 8.74 1.09
CA ILE A 99 -1.29 7.46 0.53
C ILE A 99 -1.63 6.37 1.53
N GLY A 100 -2.42 5.39 1.11
CA GLY A 100 -2.69 4.15 1.83
C GLY A 100 -1.85 3.03 1.24
N LEU A 101 -1.13 2.32 2.10
CA LEU A 101 -0.36 1.13 1.78
C LEU A 101 -0.96 -0.06 2.51
N TYR A 102 -1.26 -1.13 1.78
CA TYR A 102 -1.85 -2.35 2.32
C TYR A 102 -1.05 -3.53 1.82
N TRP A 103 -0.50 -4.31 2.75
CA TRP A 103 0.43 -5.39 2.46
C TRP A 103 -0.29 -6.73 2.39
N VAL A 104 -0.06 -7.47 1.31
CA VAL A 104 -0.68 -8.76 1.02
C VAL A 104 0.36 -9.87 1.09
N ASN A 105 0.00 -10.99 1.71
CA ASN A 105 0.84 -12.16 1.86
C ASN A 105 1.31 -12.73 0.52
N GLU A 106 2.51 -13.29 0.52
CA GLU A 106 3.08 -14.00 -0.62
C GLU A 106 2.14 -15.11 -1.14
N GLY A 107 2.02 -15.19 -2.46
CA GLY A 107 1.14 -16.16 -3.14
C GLY A 107 -0.36 -15.89 -2.99
N ARG A 108 -0.77 -14.72 -2.42
CA ARG A 108 -2.19 -14.44 -2.13
C ARG A 108 -2.75 -13.21 -2.84
N ILE A 109 -2.00 -12.57 -3.70
CA ILE A 109 -2.44 -11.33 -4.35
C ILE A 109 -3.66 -11.56 -5.25
N ASP A 110 -3.73 -12.67 -5.98
CA ASP A 110 -4.86 -12.99 -6.85
C ASP A 110 -6.11 -13.33 -6.03
N ASP A 111 -5.97 -14.18 -5.01
CA ASP A 111 -7.07 -14.52 -4.11
C ASP A 111 -7.62 -13.29 -3.41
N HIS A 112 -6.72 -12.41 -2.92
CA HIS A 112 -7.09 -11.17 -2.25
C HIS A 112 -7.81 -10.22 -3.21
N LEU A 113 -7.33 -10.07 -4.44
CA LEU A 113 -7.95 -9.21 -5.44
C LEU A 113 -9.39 -9.65 -5.75
N GLN A 114 -9.60 -10.94 -5.99
CA GLN A 114 -10.93 -11.50 -6.23
C GLN A 114 -11.89 -11.25 -5.05
N TRP A 115 -11.40 -11.50 -3.84
CA TRP A 115 -12.21 -11.30 -2.65
C TRP A 115 -12.50 -9.80 -2.41
N SER A 116 -11.53 -8.92 -2.61
CA SER A 116 -11.65 -7.48 -2.34
C SER A 116 -12.69 -6.80 -3.23
N LEU A 117 -12.86 -7.25 -4.46
CA LEU A 117 -13.91 -6.73 -5.35
C LEU A 117 -15.29 -6.92 -4.73
N GLY A 118 -15.65 -8.16 -4.38
CA GLY A 118 -16.94 -8.44 -3.75
C GLY A 118 -17.13 -7.75 -2.40
N ALA A 119 -16.06 -7.63 -1.62
CA ALA A 119 -16.09 -6.92 -0.34
C ALA A 119 -16.34 -5.42 -0.53
N ASN A 120 -15.70 -4.79 -1.51
CA ASN A 120 -15.92 -3.38 -1.81
C ASN A 120 -17.37 -3.09 -2.26
N TYR A 121 -17.95 -3.94 -3.09
CA TYR A 121 -19.37 -3.81 -3.45
C TYR A 121 -20.27 -3.88 -2.23
N ARG A 122 -20.07 -4.86 -1.35
CA ARG A 122 -20.84 -4.97 -0.09
C ARG A 122 -20.67 -3.75 0.82
N LEU A 123 -19.45 -3.23 0.97
CA LEU A 123 -19.21 -2.01 1.73
C LEU A 123 -20.02 -0.83 1.18
N HIS A 124 -20.14 -0.72 -0.14
CA HIS A 124 -20.98 0.31 -0.77
C HIS A 124 -22.47 0.09 -0.52
N GLU A 125 -22.95 -1.14 -0.67
CA GLU A 125 -24.34 -1.51 -0.40
C GLU A 125 -24.74 -1.26 1.06
N ASP A 126 -23.81 -1.49 1.99
CA ASP A 126 -24.00 -1.25 3.42
C ASP A 126 -23.84 0.24 3.82
N GLY A 127 -23.51 1.11 2.87
CA GLY A 127 -23.28 2.53 3.10
C GLY A 127 -21.94 2.84 3.77
N ARG A 128 -21.00 1.90 3.76
CA ARG A 128 -19.66 2.03 4.34
C ARG A 128 -18.60 2.45 3.32
N GLY A 129 -18.94 2.58 2.05
CA GLY A 129 -18.06 3.08 0.99
C GLY A 129 -17.77 4.58 1.07
N SER A 130 -18.49 5.31 1.92
CA SER A 130 -18.40 6.76 2.12
C SER A 130 -18.78 7.11 3.56
N TYR A 131 -18.23 8.19 4.11
CA TYR A 131 -18.63 8.68 5.43
C TYR A 131 -20.06 9.27 5.44
N ARG A 132 -20.61 9.56 4.26
CA ARG A 132 -21.97 10.08 4.07
C ARG A 132 -23.03 8.98 3.98
N GLY A 133 -22.61 7.73 3.98
CA GLY A 133 -23.52 6.59 4.06
C GLY A 133 -24.04 6.09 2.72
N ARG A 134 -25.14 5.34 2.80
CA ARG A 134 -25.75 4.67 1.66
C ARG A 134 -26.29 5.66 0.61
N GLY A 135 -26.07 5.32 -0.66
CA GLY A 135 -26.59 6.09 -1.77
C GLY A 135 -25.77 7.33 -2.14
N PHE A 136 -24.67 7.56 -1.43
CA PHE A 136 -23.77 8.66 -1.74
C PHE A 136 -22.73 8.24 -2.79
N ASP A 137 -22.44 9.13 -3.75
CA ASP A 137 -21.36 8.93 -4.71
C ASP A 137 -20.01 9.33 -4.10
N PRO A 138 -19.08 8.37 -3.88
CA PRO A 138 -17.78 8.67 -3.30
C PRO A 138 -16.95 9.68 -4.11
N THR A 139 -17.25 9.88 -5.39
CA THR A 139 -16.52 10.85 -6.24
C THR A 139 -16.79 12.30 -5.83
N GLU A 140 -17.90 12.55 -5.16
CA GLU A 140 -18.23 13.88 -4.64
C GLU A 140 -17.40 14.25 -3.40
N GLU A 141 -16.86 13.26 -2.69
CA GLU A 141 -16.08 13.53 -1.47
C GLU A 141 -14.58 13.36 -1.66
N ARG A 142 -14.16 12.50 -2.61
CA ARG A 142 -12.75 12.21 -2.86
C ARG A 142 -12.47 11.79 -4.29
N ARG A 143 -11.25 12.02 -4.71
CA ARG A 143 -10.71 11.56 -5.98
C ARG A 143 -9.59 10.55 -5.76
N HIS A 144 -9.63 9.41 -6.44
CA HIS A 144 -8.50 8.52 -6.57
C HIS A 144 -7.53 9.10 -7.62
N VAL A 145 -6.34 9.48 -7.17
CA VAL A 145 -5.27 10.01 -8.04
C VAL A 145 -4.51 8.85 -8.69
N PHE A 146 -4.21 7.84 -7.86
CA PHE A 146 -3.59 6.60 -8.29
C PHE A 146 -4.06 5.47 -7.38
N THR A 147 -4.43 4.33 -7.95
CA THR A 147 -4.79 3.12 -7.20
C THR A 147 -4.44 1.91 -8.03
N ALA A 148 -3.63 1.02 -7.51
CA ALA A 148 -3.30 -0.24 -8.15
C ALA A 148 -2.96 -1.32 -7.13
N PHE A 149 -3.26 -2.57 -7.48
CA PHE A 149 -2.61 -3.73 -6.88
C PHE A 149 -1.23 -3.89 -7.50
N HIS A 150 -0.30 -4.41 -6.73
CA HIS A 150 1.09 -4.52 -7.12
C HIS A 150 1.64 -5.89 -6.76
N ASP A 151 2.42 -6.47 -7.66
CA ASP A 151 3.28 -7.62 -7.36
C ASP A 151 4.57 -7.14 -6.73
N TYR A 152 4.98 -7.76 -5.63
CA TYR A 152 6.25 -7.47 -4.97
C TYR A 152 7.42 -8.06 -5.75
N ARG A 153 8.46 -7.26 -5.99
CA ARG A 153 9.65 -7.62 -6.79
C ARG A 153 10.93 -7.67 -5.99
N GLY A 154 10.88 -7.29 -4.72
CA GLY A 154 12.04 -7.35 -3.84
C GLY A 154 12.28 -6.07 -3.06
N ALA A 155 13.23 -6.14 -2.14
CA ALA A 155 13.63 -5.03 -1.30
C ALA A 155 15.15 -4.90 -1.23
N PHE A 156 15.60 -3.67 -1.02
CA PHE A 156 16.97 -3.36 -0.68
C PHE A 156 17.00 -2.73 0.72
N TYR A 157 17.70 -3.34 1.65
CA TYR A 157 17.79 -2.91 3.04
C TYR A 157 19.15 -2.29 3.33
N ARG A 158 19.16 -1.16 4.05
CA ARG A 158 20.41 -0.55 4.55
C ARG A 158 21.16 -1.50 5.47
N ASP A 159 20.45 -2.11 6.38
CA ASP A 159 21.02 -2.95 7.42
C ASP A 159 20.70 -4.42 7.14
N ALA A 160 21.72 -5.24 6.97
CA ALA A 160 21.56 -6.66 6.67
C ALA A 160 20.93 -7.47 7.83
N GLU A 161 21.07 -6.98 9.06
CA GLU A 161 20.62 -7.63 10.29
C GLU A 161 19.21 -7.20 10.72
N VAL A 162 18.59 -6.22 10.04
CA VAL A 162 17.23 -5.77 10.37
C VAL A 162 16.22 -6.88 10.08
N PRO A 163 15.26 -7.12 10.97
CA PRO A 163 14.13 -8.01 10.66
C PRO A 163 13.43 -7.57 9.38
N ARG A 164 13.12 -8.54 8.52
CA ARG A 164 12.55 -8.29 7.20
C ARG A 164 11.03 -8.45 7.21
N ASP A 165 10.41 -8.10 6.09
CA ASP A 165 8.98 -8.22 5.83
C ASP A 165 8.14 -7.49 6.88
N ILE A 166 7.20 -8.16 7.53
CA ILE A 166 6.24 -7.53 8.44
C ILE A 166 6.91 -6.70 9.54
N HIS A 167 7.99 -7.18 10.13
CA HIS A 167 8.68 -6.46 11.20
C HIS A 167 9.25 -5.14 10.70
N THR A 168 9.87 -5.13 9.52
CA THR A 168 10.39 -3.92 8.90
C THR A 168 9.27 -2.97 8.49
N LEU A 169 8.20 -3.50 7.88
CA LEU A 169 7.07 -2.70 7.40
C LEU A 169 6.21 -2.11 8.53
N ALA A 170 6.24 -2.72 9.71
CA ALA A 170 5.58 -2.20 10.91
C ALA A 170 6.38 -1.11 11.63
N GLN A 171 7.64 -0.85 11.25
CA GLN A 171 8.45 0.20 11.85
C GLN A 171 7.83 1.59 11.66
N PRO A 172 7.94 2.48 12.66
CA PRO A 172 7.40 3.83 12.59
C PRO A 172 8.31 4.76 11.77
N TYR A 173 8.47 4.50 10.48
CA TYR A 173 9.23 5.39 9.60
C TYR A 173 8.65 6.81 9.60
N GLU A 174 9.53 7.80 9.66
CA GLU A 174 9.17 9.22 9.69
C GLU A 174 8.76 9.75 8.32
N GLY A 175 9.28 9.15 7.25
CA GLY A 175 9.01 9.56 5.88
C GLY A 175 8.81 8.41 4.89
N LEU A 176 8.09 8.73 3.83
CA LEU A 176 7.92 7.88 2.66
C LEU A 176 8.14 8.73 1.41
N VAL A 177 9.00 8.26 0.52
CA VAL A 177 9.10 8.77 -0.86
C VAL A 177 8.63 7.67 -1.80
N VAL A 178 7.80 8.04 -2.76
CA VAL A 178 7.31 7.13 -3.80
C VAL A 178 7.81 7.60 -5.14
N GLU A 179 8.48 6.72 -5.85
CA GLU A 179 8.88 6.93 -7.23
C GLU A 179 8.07 6.02 -8.16
N LEU A 180 7.60 6.57 -9.25
CA LEU A 180 6.97 5.84 -10.34
C LEU A 180 7.86 5.96 -11.54
N VAL A 181 8.51 4.87 -11.92
CA VAL A 181 9.50 4.85 -13.01
C VAL A 181 8.95 4.03 -14.16
N ASP A 182 8.89 4.63 -15.34
CA ASP A 182 8.42 3.97 -16.54
C ASP A 182 9.61 3.52 -17.38
N ALA A 183 9.70 2.21 -17.64
CA ALA A 183 10.71 1.67 -18.54
C ALA A 183 10.48 2.12 -19.98
N ASP A 184 11.57 2.30 -20.71
CA ASP A 184 11.50 2.41 -22.17
C ASP A 184 11.01 1.09 -22.79
N PRO A 185 10.35 1.15 -23.95
CA PRO A 185 9.85 -0.06 -24.62
C PRO A 185 10.93 -1.13 -24.89
N ALA A 186 12.14 -0.67 -25.13
CA ALA A 186 13.33 -1.52 -25.26
C ALA A 186 14.50 -0.82 -24.53
N PRO A 187 15.17 -1.50 -23.58
CA PRO A 187 15.16 -2.94 -23.28
C PRO A 187 13.99 -3.46 -22.42
N GLY A 188 13.09 -2.58 -21.93
CA GLY A 188 11.89 -2.99 -21.20
C GLY A 188 12.02 -3.05 -19.68
N ARG A 189 10.93 -3.46 -19.01
CA ARG A 189 10.79 -3.40 -17.54
C ARG A 189 11.78 -4.29 -16.80
N GLU A 190 12.09 -5.49 -17.30
CA GLU A 190 13.04 -6.38 -16.60
C GLU A 190 14.46 -5.79 -16.58
N ALA A 191 14.92 -5.18 -17.68
CA ALA A 191 16.21 -4.50 -17.69
C ALA A 191 16.26 -3.29 -16.74
N LEU A 192 15.13 -2.61 -16.54
CA LEU A 192 15.01 -1.55 -15.53
C LEU A 192 15.11 -2.15 -14.12
N HIS A 193 14.49 -3.30 -13.86
CA HIS A 193 14.65 -4.00 -12.58
C HIS A 193 16.11 -4.38 -12.30
N ASP A 194 16.81 -4.92 -13.30
CA ASP A 194 18.23 -5.29 -13.18
C ASP A 194 19.11 -4.07 -12.83
N TRP A 195 18.88 -2.95 -13.51
CA TRP A 195 19.59 -1.69 -13.23
C TRP A 195 19.25 -1.13 -11.84
N LEU A 196 17.97 -1.15 -11.45
CA LEU A 196 17.54 -0.73 -10.11
C LEU A 196 18.25 -1.54 -9.03
N GLU A 197 18.33 -2.86 -9.20
CA GLU A 197 18.91 -3.76 -8.21
C GLU A 197 20.44 -3.65 -8.13
N SER A 198 21.11 -3.56 -9.29
CA SER A 198 22.59 -3.58 -9.35
C SER A 198 23.21 -2.20 -9.14
N GLU A 199 22.53 -1.12 -9.53
CA GLU A 199 23.14 0.20 -9.60
C GLU A 199 22.41 1.25 -8.76
N HIS A 200 21.08 1.39 -8.92
CA HIS A 200 20.36 2.51 -8.35
C HIS A 200 20.09 2.34 -6.85
N LEU A 201 19.46 1.24 -6.45
CA LEU A 201 19.10 1.02 -5.05
C LEU A 201 20.31 0.88 -4.10
N PRO A 202 21.43 0.27 -4.50
CA PRO A 202 22.64 0.28 -3.67
C PRO A 202 23.18 1.69 -3.35
N ARG A 203 22.92 2.66 -4.23
CA ARG A 203 23.31 4.06 -4.01
C ARG A 203 22.25 4.85 -3.26
N MET A 204 20.97 4.51 -3.50
CA MET A 204 19.82 5.18 -2.90
C MET A 204 19.68 4.83 -1.41
N VAL A 205 19.78 3.53 -1.08
CA VAL A 205 19.59 3.04 0.28
C VAL A 205 20.85 3.26 1.10
N GLY A 206 20.70 3.93 2.23
CA GLY A 206 21.80 4.28 3.13
C GLY A 206 21.49 5.56 3.90
N GLY A 207 22.31 5.88 4.89
CA GLY A 207 22.07 7.05 5.74
C GLY A 207 20.67 7.00 6.35
N ARG A 208 19.79 7.90 5.95
CA ARG A 208 18.41 7.99 6.44
C ARG A 208 17.40 7.18 5.63
N VAL A 209 17.76 6.64 4.47
CA VAL A 209 16.92 5.72 3.70
C VAL A 209 17.15 4.30 4.19
N ALA A 210 16.20 3.77 4.95
CA ALA A 210 16.36 2.50 5.66
C ALA A 210 16.07 1.29 4.74
N VAL A 211 15.08 1.41 3.88
CA VAL A 211 14.65 0.34 2.97
C VAL A 211 13.96 0.91 1.74
N SER A 212 14.18 0.27 0.60
CA SER A 212 13.46 0.52 -0.64
C SER A 212 12.79 -0.77 -1.12
N LEU A 213 11.49 -0.72 -1.38
CA LEU A 213 10.71 -1.83 -1.93
C LEU A 213 10.41 -1.56 -3.40
N ARG A 214 10.42 -2.63 -4.22
CA ARG A 214 10.07 -2.60 -5.65
C ARG A 214 8.79 -3.35 -5.91
N PHE A 215 7.94 -2.78 -6.76
CA PHE A 215 6.66 -3.36 -7.14
C PHE A 215 6.33 -3.13 -8.61
N ASP A 216 5.62 -4.09 -9.20
CA ASP A 216 4.99 -3.97 -10.50
C ASP A 216 3.50 -3.73 -10.33
N PRO A 217 2.93 -2.62 -10.81
CA PRO A 217 1.49 -2.42 -10.78
C PRO A 217 0.79 -3.42 -11.69
N ARG A 218 -0.39 -3.86 -11.27
CA ARG A 218 -1.28 -4.72 -12.03
C ARG A 218 -2.41 -3.90 -12.67
N PRO A 219 -2.93 -4.31 -13.83
CA PRO A 219 -4.16 -3.75 -14.34
C PRO A 219 -5.29 -3.99 -13.33
N LEU A 220 -6.17 -3.02 -13.20
CA LEU A 220 -7.35 -3.18 -12.36
C LEU A 220 -8.36 -4.12 -13.04
N PRO A 221 -9.11 -4.92 -12.28
CA PRO A 221 -10.15 -5.77 -12.86
C PRO A 221 -11.20 -4.96 -13.62
N PRO A 222 -11.77 -5.52 -14.70
CA PRO A 222 -12.76 -4.81 -15.51
C PRO A 222 -14.05 -4.46 -14.75
N ASP A 223 -14.36 -5.23 -13.72
CA ASP A 223 -15.48 -5.06 -12.82
C ASP A 223 -15.17 -4.25 -11.56
N LYS A 224 -14.06 -3.49 -11.56
CA LYS A 224 -13.74 -2.53 -10.47
C LYS A 224 -14.83 -1.47 -10.32
N LEU A 225 -14.89 -0.85 -9.15
CA LEU A 225 -15.78 0.28 -8.93
C LEU A 225 -15.47 1.42 -9.92
N GLY A 226 -16.50 1.99 -10.52
CA GLY A 226 -16.38 2.95 -11.63
C GLY A 226 -15.59 4.23 -11.30
N HIS A 227 -15.54 4.60 -10.02
CA HIS A 227 -14.80 5.78 -9.57
C HIS A 227 -13.29 5.56 -9.39
N VAL A 228 -12.82 4.32 -9.51
CA VAL A 228 -11.37 4.01 -9.44
C VAL A 228 -10.80 4.04 -10.85
N ARG A 229 -9.92 5.01 -11.10
CA ARG A 229 -9.28 5.20 -12.39
C ARG A 229 -8.25 4.10 -12.66
N GLU A 230 -8.20 3.60 -13.90
CA GLU A 230 -7.15 2.69 -14.36
C GLU A 230 -5.79 3.41 -14.33
N PRO A 231 -4.75 2.84 -13.71
CA PRO A 231 -3.41 3.40 -13.76
C PRO A 231 -2.82 3.30 -15.18
N GLU A 232 -2.10 4.34 -15.58
CA GLU A 232 -1.38 4.35 -16.87
C GLU A 232 -0.07 3.57 -16.76
N ALA A 233 0.45 3.11 -17.89
CA ALA A 233 1.76 2.48 -18.03
C ALA A 233 1.98 1.22 -17.16
N VAL A 234 0.91 0.48 -16.86
CA VAL A 234 0.96 -0.71 -15.99
C VAL A 234 1.93 -1.78 -16.50
N ASP A 235 2.06 -1.90 -17.82
CA ASP A 235 2.92 -2.87 -18.49
C ASP A 235 4.42 -2.56 -18.39
N ARG A 236 4.79 -1.31 -18.08
CA ARG A 236 6.18 -0.84 -18.09
C ARG A 236 6.58 -0.05 -16.84
N ARG A 237 5.63 0.24 -15.94
CA ARG A 237 5.89 0.98 -14.70
C ARG A 237 6.45 0.09 -13.61
N ILE A 238 7.38 0.65 -12.83
CA ILE A 238 7.83 0.14 -11.55
C ILE A 238 7.48 1.18 -10.49
N THR A 239 6.95 0.72 -9.36
CA THR A 239 6.69 1.54 -8.19
C THR A 239 7.75 1.26 -7.14
N LEU A 240 8.46 2.28 -6.70
CA LEU A 240 9.43 2.21 -5.62
C LEU A 240 8.86 2.90 -4.38
N LEU A 241 9.04 2.28 -3.23
CA LEU A 241 8.68 2.83 -1.93
C LEU A 241 9.94 2.94 -1.07
N HIS A 242 10.39 4.16 -0.80
CA HIS A 242 11.56 4.43 0.03
C HIS A 242 11.11 4.86 1.42
N PHE A 243 11.42 4.06 2.43
CA PHE A 243 11.09 4.35 3.82
C PHE A 243 12.26 5.02 4.52
N LEU A 244 11.99 6.16 5.14
CA LEU A 244 12.98 7.05 5.72
C LEU A 244 12.82 7.17 7.24
N GLU A 245 13.96 7.26 7.91
CA GLU A 245 14.09 7.57 9.34
C GLU A 245 14.26 9.09 9.57
N CYS A 246 13.63 9.90 8.73
CA CYS A 246 13.66 11.36 8.81
C CYS A 246 12.57 11.99 7.95
N ASP A 247 12.36 13.29 8.13
CA ASP A 247 11.57 14.09 7.21
C ASP A 247 12.20 14.05 5.80
N PRO A 248 11.43 13.72 4.75
CA PRO A 248 11.95 13.64 3.37
C PRO A 248 12.71 14.90 2.91
N ARG A 249 12.32 16.09 3.40
CA ARG A 249 13.00 17.35 3.04
C ARG A 249 14.47 17.39 3.41
N SER A 250 14.84 16.68 4.48
CA SER A 250 16.22 16.70 4.97
C SER A 250 17.21 15.95 4.07
N VAL A 251 16.71 15.09 3.19
CA VAL A 251 17.54 14.27 2.30
C VAL A 251 17.16 14.45 0.81
N TRP A 252 16.15 15.28 0.52
CA TRP A 252 15.59 15.42 -0.83
C TRP A 252 16.64 15.77 -1.90
N ALA A 253 17.41 16.82 -1.66
CA ALA A 253 18.42 17.29 -2.63
C ALA A 253 19.63 16.36 -2.76
N GLU A 254 19.84 15.45 -1.81
CA GLU A 254 20.96 14.51 -1.82
C GLU A 254 20.59 13.18 -2.47
N ARG A 255 19.31 12.74 -2.31
CA ARG A 255 18.88 11.37 -2.64
C ARG A 255 17.86 11.29 -3.77
N PHE A 256 17.06 12.31 -3.94
CA PHE A 256 15.94 12.39 -4.89
C PHE A 256 16.05 13.67 -5.76
#